data_aec85a3b50652f39033a4637f6d49d57
#
_entry.id   aec85a3b50652f39033a4637f6d49d57
#
_cell.length_a   1.000
_cell.length_b   1.000
_cell.length_c   1.000
_cell.angle_alpha   90.00
_cell.angle_beta   90.00
_cell.angle_gamma   90.00
#
_symmetry.space_group_name_H-M   'P 1'
#
loop_
_entity.id
_entity.type
_entity.pdbx_description
1 polymer ?
#
loop_
_entity_poly.entity_id
_entity_poly.type
_entity_poly.pdbx_seq_one_letter_code
_entity_poly.pdbx_strand_id
1 'polypeptide(L)'
;MDKKGKNVALVLSSGGPRGFAYIGAIEALIERGYHITSIAGTSMGSLIAGIYASGKLADFKEWLYSLDTWELFSLMDLSIAKNHFVKGEKVIEAMMQIVPNVNIEDLPISYRAVAADLYTGKEVVFDSGKLFTAIRASISIPSLFRPVKYGVTTLIDGGVVNCIPLNHVQRTEDDLLVAFDVNDVNVEEINRILIQEHEARLIDERFHQEKEAEWKEMIEDFKADTDMSLIKRLKHVGSRGMEVLKDVFNYQRAFNEEDSLDYGDNYYDLLERTFSLMNHQNTELMLKLYQPDVLVKMPFDSYGDMADYAKAREISDVGYRLMNEALDRYEESR
;
A
#
# COMPACT_ATOMS: atom_id res chain seq x y z
N MET A 1 -6.06 38.94 -7.06
CA MET A 1 -5.61 37.69 -7.70
C MET A 1 -6.84 36.93 -8.15
N ASP A 2 -6.95 36.72 -9.44
CA ASP A 2 -8.11 36.11 -10.06
C ASP A 2 -8.25 34.66 -9.57
N LYS A 3 -9.42 34.29 -9.06
CA LYS A 3 -9.71 32.92 -8.56
C LYS A 3 -9.81 31.87 -9.69
N LYS A 4 -9.61 32.29 -10.94
CA LYS A 4 -9.52 31.40 -12.10
C LYS A 4 -8.27 30.52 -11.99
N GLY A 5 -8.48 29.21 -11.81
CA GLY A 5 -7.42 28.20 -11.77
C GLY A 5 -7.11 27.61 -10.39
N LYS A 6 -7.97 27.83 -9.38
CA LYS A 6 -7.87 27.15 -8.08
C LYS A 6 -9.00 26.14 -7.81
N ASN A 7 -9.89 25.93 -8.76
CA ASN A 7 -10.85 24.82 -8.71
C ASN A 7 -10.16 23.52 -9.09
N VAL A 8 -10.46 22.47 -8.37
CA VAL A 8 -9.80 21.16 -8.50
C VAL A 8 -10.83 20.06 -8.71
N ALA A 9 -10.65 19.28 -9.76
CA ALA A 9 -11.23 17.96 -9.92
C ALA A 9 -10.18 16.96 -9.39
N LEU A 10 -10.45 16.35 -8.23
CA LEU A 10 -9.51 15.49 -7.51
C LEU A 10 -9.78 14.01 -7.79
N VAL A 11 -8.73 13.25 -8.09
CA VAL A 11 -8.80 11.81 -8.31
C VAL A 11 -7.86 11.08 -7.36
N LEU A 12 -8.41 10.11 -6.63
CA LEU A 12 -7.71 9.32 -5.62
C LEU A 12 -7.69 7.85 -6.03
N SER A 13 -6.50 7.29 -6.15
CA SER A 13 -6.34 5.89 -6.56
C SER A 13 -6.77 4.90 -5.46
N SER A 14 -6.88 3.62 -5.81
CA SER A 14 -6.91 2.54 -4.82
C SER A 14 -5.54 2.40 -4.16
N GLY A 15 -5.44 1.76 -2.98
CA GLY A 15 -4.12 1.58 -2.38
C GLY A 15 -4.08 1.15 -0.91
N GLY A 16 -5.16 0.59 -0.37
CA GLY A 16 -5.19 0.09 1.00
C GLY A 16 -4.78 1.16 2.03
N PRO A 17 -3.91 0.84 3.01
CA PRO A 17 -3.53 1.78 4.07
C PRO A 17 -2.83 3.04 3.54
N ARG A 18 -2.13 2.96 2.39
CA ARG A 18 -1.52 4.13 1.74
C ARG A 18 -2.51 5.25 1.43
N GLY A 19 -3.79 4.91 1.23
CA GLY A 19 -4.85 5.88 0.97
C GLY A 19 -5.11 6.85 2.13
N PHE A 20 -4.60 6.62 3.33
CA PHE A 20 -4.62 7.63 4.39
C PHE A 20 -3.81 8.89 4.04
N ALA A 21 -2.88 8.79 3.09
CA ALA A 21 -2.17 9.94 2.53
C ALA A 21 -3.12 11.00 1.92
N TYR A 22 -4.28 10.56 1.44
CA TYR A 22 -5.28 11.46 0.84
C TYR A 22 -5.84 12.46 1.85
N ILE A 23 -5.87 12.14 3.14
CA ILE A 23 -6.33 13.06 4.19
C ILE A 23 -5.43 14.28 4.20
N GLY A 24 -4.13 14.09 4.35
CA GLY A 24 -3.17 15.20 4.36
C GLY A 24 -3.07 15.92 3.00
N ALA A 25 -3.20 15.20 1.90
CA ALA A 25 -3.21 15.79 0.56
C ALA A 25 -4.39 16.75 0.36
N ILE A 26 -5.59 16.39 0.82
CA ILE A 26 -6.77 17.26 0.77
C ILE A 26 -6.55 18.49 1.66
N GLU A 27 -5.98 18.33 2.84
CA GLU A 27 -5.65 19.46 3.74
C GLU A 27 -4.67 20.42 3.07
N ALA A 28 -3.60 19.92 2.46
CA ALA A 28 -2.63 20.76 1.74
C ALA A 28 -3.28 21.56 0.61
N LEU A 29 -4.18 20.96 -0.17
CA LEU A 29 -4.94 21.67 -1.21
C LEU A 29 -5.77 22.80 -0.62
N ILE A 30 -6.53 22.53 0.45
CA ILE A 30 -7.41 23.50 1.10
C ILE A 30 -6.60 24.68 1.70
N GLU A 31 -5.51 24.40 2.41
CA GLU A 31 -4.65 25.40 3.04
C GLU A 31 -3.99 26.33 2.02
N ARG A 32 -3.65 25.81 0.82
CA ARG A 32 -3.15 26.63 -0.30
C ARG A 32 -4.24 27.37 -1.06
N GLY A 33 -5.50 27.25 -0.59
CA GLY A 33 -6.65 27.97 -1.15
C GLY A 33 -7.18 27.36 -2.44
N TYR A 34 -6.92 26.08 -2.70
CA TYR A 34 -7.59 25.33 -3.75
C TYR A 34 -8.97 24.89 -3.30
N HIS A 35 -9.92 24.80 -4.24
CA HIS A 35 -11.31 24.44 -4.01
C HIS A 35 -11.62 23.14 -4.76
N ILE A 36 -11.81 22.05 -4.05
CA ILE A 36 -12.21 20.78 -4.65
C ILE A 36 -13.70 20.88 -5.02
N THR A 37 -13.98 20.88 -6.31
CA THR A 37 -15.34 21.01 -6.89
C THR A 37 -15.96 19.66 -7.19
N SER A 38 -15.11 18.68 -7.44
CA SER A 38 -15.50 17.29 -7.70
C SER A 38 -14.40 16.34 -7.26
N ILE A 39 -14.82 15.11 -6.90
CA ILE A 39 -13.87 14.09 -6.44
C ILE A 39 -14.30 12.71 -6.92
N ALA A 40 -13.34 11.93 -7.39
CA ALA A 40 -13.56 10.54 -7.75
C ALA A 40 -12.49 9.65 -7.09
N GLY A 41 -12.86 8.44 -6.71
CA GLY A 41 -11.92 7.53 -6.08
C GLY A 41 -12.27 6.06 -6.25
N THR A 42 -11.26 5.23 -6.04
CA THR A 42 -11.39 3.77 -6.05
C THR A 42 -10.88 3.22 -4.72
N SER A 43 -11.58 2.23 -4.15
CA SER A 43 -11.18 1.58 -2.89
C SER A 43 -10.98 2.60 -1.75
N MET A 44 -9.82 2.62 -1.10
CA MET A 44 -9.52 3.63 -0.08
C MET A 44 -9.66 5.06 -0.61
N GLY A 45 -9.35 5.30 -1.89
CA GLY A 45 -9.60 6.58 -2.53
C GLY A 45 -11.08 6.96 -2.53
N SER A 46 -11.99 6.01 -2.77
CA SER A 46 -13.44 6.24 -2.71
C SER A 46 -13.91 6.53 -1.29
N LEU A 47 -13.33 5.87 -0.30
CA LEU A 47 -13.65 6.07 1.11
C LEU A 47 -13.31 7.51 1.54
N ILE A 48 -12.05 7.93 1.36
CA ILE A 48 -11.62 9.27 1.76
C ILE A 48 -12.33 10.35 0.94
N ALA A 49 -12.52 10.12 -0.37
CA ALA A 49 -13.27 11.01 -1.24
C ALA A 49 -14.72 11.21 -0.75
N GLY A 50 -15.42 10.14 -0.41
CA GLY A 50 -16.80 10.20 0.06
C GLY A 50 -16.95 10.87 1.42
N ILE A 51 -16.01 10.60 2.32
CA ILE A 51 -15.95 11.26 3.64
C ILE A 51 -15.70 12.76 3.47
N TYR A 52 -14.76 13.16 2.60
CA TYR A 52 -14.51 14.57 2.29
C TYR A 52 -15.75 15.22 1.67
N ALA A 53 -16.34 14.60 0.66
CA ALA A 53 -17.52 15.11 -0.02
C ALA A 53 -18.72 15.30 0.92
N SER A 54 -18.84 14.50 1.97
CA SER A 54 -19.85 14.64 3.02
C SER A 54 -19.57 15.78 4.02
N GLY A 55 -18.42 16.47 3.90
CA GLY A 55 -17.99 17.51 4.83
C GLY A 55 -17.50 16.98 6.20
N LYS A 56 -17.21 15.68 6.31
CA LYS A 56 -16.88 15.01 7.56
C LYS A 56 -15.43 14.54 7.68
N LEU A 57 -14.53 15.05 6.84
CA LEU A 57 -13.13 14.62 6.86
C LEU A 57 -12.43 14.93 8.18
N ALA A 58 -12.68 16.11 8.78
CA ALA A 58 -12.07 16.48 10.05
C ALA A 58 -12.54 15.59 11.20
N ASP A 59 -13.87 15.37 11.31
CA ASP A 59 -14.45 14.51 12.34
C ASP A 59 -13.94 13.05 12.21
N PHE A 60 -13.86 12.56 10.97
CA PHE A 60 -13.33 11.24 10.66
C PHE A 60 -11.85 11.11 11.01
N LYS A 61 -11.03 12.11 10.66
CA LYS A 61 -9.61 12.16 10.98
C LYS A 61 -9.37 12.09 12.48
N GLU A 62 -10.11 12.89 13.26
CA GLU A 62 -10.01 12.90 14.72
C GLU A 62 -10.35 11.53 15.29
N TRP A 63 -11.46 10.94 14.86
CA TRP A 63 -11.87 9.59 15.26
C TRP A 63 -10.80 8.55 14.88
N LEU A 64 -10.34 8.53 13.63
CA LEU A 64 -9.34 7.58 13.15
C LEU A 64 -8.04 7.65 13.98
N TYR A 65 -7.60 8.86 14.31
CA TYR A 65 -6.38 9.08 15.10
C TYR A 65 -6.55 8.80 16.59
N SER A 66 -7.77 8.66 17.08
CA SER A 66 -8.05 8.27 18.46
C SER A 66 -8.03 6.76 18.66
N LEU A 67 -8.16 5.98 17.58
CA LEU A 67 -8.15 4.52 17.65
C LEU A 67 -6.75 4.00 17.99
N ASP A 68 -6.67 3.11 18.96
CA ASP A 68 -5.48 2.32 19.16
C ASP A 68 -5.39 1.15 18.16
N THR A 69 -4.23 0.50 18.10
CA THR A 69 -3.99 -0.61 17.18
C THR A 69 -4.97 -1.78 17.41
N TRP A 70 -5.32 -2.05 18.66
CA TRP A 70 -6.23 -3.14 19.00
C TRP A 70 -7.67 -2.82 18.59
N GLU A 71 -8.12 -1.60 18.86
CA GLU A 71 -9.46 -1.12 18.45
C GLU A 71 -9.61 -1.18 16.93
N LEU A 72 -8.59 -0.71 16.19
CA LEU A 72 -8.59 -0.74 14.74
C LEU A 72 -8.70 -2.17 14.20
N PHE A 73 -7.87 -3.11 14.68
CA PHE A 73 -7.95 -4.51 14.28
C PHE A 73 -9.25 -5.18 14.67
N SER A 74 -9.82 -4.81 15.82
CA SER A 74 -11.13 -5.30 16.25
C SER A 74 -12.26 -4.83 15.32
N LEU A 75 -12.21 -3.59 14.85
CA LEU A 75 -13.15 -3.05 13.87
C LEU A 75 -13.00 -3.75 12.51
N MET A 76 -11.79 -4.06 12.11
CA MET A 76 -11.53 -4.80 10.86
C MET A 76 -11.95 -6.27 10.95
N ASP A 77 -12.40 -6.75 12.13
CA ASP A 77 -12.87 -8.12 12.38
C ASP A 77 -11.86 -9.20 11.91
N LEU A 78 -10.57 -8.92 12.09
CA LEU A 78 -9.48 -9.82 11.80
C LEU A 78 -9.44 -10.96 12.82
N SER A 79 -10.54 -11.71 12.94
CA SER A 79 -10.56 -12.92 13.72
C SER A 79 -9.68 -13.98 13.04
N ILE A 80 -8.83 -14.63 13.82
CA ILE A 80 -7.83 -15.66 13.44
C ILE A 80 -8.48 -16.94 12.83
N ALA A 81 -9.61 -16.82 12.20
CA ALA A 81 -10.29 -17.94 11.56
C ALA A 81 -9.74 -18.14 10.14
N LYS A 82 -8.89 -19.12 9.99
CA LYS A 82 -8.14 -19.53 8.78
C LYS A 82 -8.93 -19.66 7.46
N ASN A 83 -10.24 -19.37 7.41
CA ASN A 83 -11.08 -19.59 6.22
C ASN A 83 -12.22 -18.60 6.03
N HIS A 84 -12.24 -17.43 6.68
CA HIS A 84 -13.37 -16.51 6.54
C HIS A 84 -12.93 -15.10 6.15
N PHE A 85 -13.51 -14.60 5.05
CA PHE A 85 -13.44 -13.19 4.69
C PHE A 85 -13.99 -12.31 5.81
N VAL A 86 -13.33 -11.20 6.10
CA VAL A 86 -13.82 -10.15 6.98
C VAL A 86 -15.15 -9.63 6.41
N LYS A 87 -16.18 -9.56 7.24
CA LYS A 87 -17.47 -9.04 6.76
C LYS A 87 -17.40 -7.55 6.45
N GLY A 88 -16.53 -6.80 7.11
CA GLY A 88 -16.36 -5.35 6.96
C GLY A 88 -17.55 -4.53 7.48
N GLU A 89 -18.55 -5.19 8.10
CA GLU A 89 -19.76 -4.53 8.60
C GLU A 89 -19.43 -3.62 9.78
N LYS A 90 -18.61 -4.10 10.72
CA LYS A 90 -18.27 -3.35 11.95
C LYS A 90 -17.55 -2.03 11.65
N VAL A 91 -16.56 -2.04 10.73
CA VAL A 91 -15.84 -0.82 10.39
C VAL A 91 -16.76 0.18 9.68
N ILE A 92 -17.64 -0.30 8.79
CA ILE A 92 -18.65 0.54 8.14
C ILE A 92 -19.63 1.11 9.16
N GLU A 93 -20.14 0.30 10.08
CA GLU A 93 -21.05 0.75 11.15
C GLU A 93 -20.38 1.79 12.05
N ALA A 94 -19.13 1.59 12.45
CA ALA A 94 -18.37 2.55 13.23
C ALA A 94 -18.17 3.87 12.48
N MET A 95 -17.81 3.83 11.19
CA MET A 95 -17.70 5.04 10.37
C MET A 95 -19.04 5.76 10.22
N MET A 96 -20.16 5.04 10.10
CA MET A 96 -21.50 5.65 10.02
C MET A 96 -21.94 6.36 11.29
N GLN A 97 -21.29 6.15 12.44
CA GLN A 97 -21.51 6.96 13.65
C GLN A 97 -20.89 8.36 13.52
N ILE A 98 -19.88 8.52 12.69
CA ILE A 98 -19.16 9.77 12.49
C ILE A 98 -19.66 10.48 11.22
N VAL A 99 -19.84 9.71 10.14
CA VAL A 99 -20.20 10.19 8.82
C VAL A 99 -21.61 9.71 8.48
N PRO A 100 -22.59 10.61 8.27
CA PRO A 100 -23.95 10.20 7.96
C PRO A 100 -24.05 9.50 6.60
N ASN A 101 -24.86 8.44 6.53
CA ASN A 101 -25.10 7.70 5.29
C ASN A 101 -26.11 8.43 4.38
N VAL A 102 -25.69 9.57 3.86
CA VAL A 102 -26.49 10.43 2.95
C VAL A 102 -26.58 9.82 1.55
N ASN A 103 -27.42 10.38 0.69
CA ASN A 103 -27.36 10.04 -0.72
C ASN A 103 -26.25 10.82 -1.41
N ILE A 104 -25.61 10.20 -2.40
CA ILE A 104 -24.49 10.78 -3.15
C ILE A 104 -24.94 12.05 -3.90
N GLU A 105 -26.13 12.04 -4.48
CA GLU A 105 -26.74 13.15 -5.20
C GLU A 105 -27.04 14.38 -4.31
N ASP A 106 -27.08 14.20 -2.99
CA ASP A 106 -27.31 15.27 -2.02
C ASP A 106 -25.99 15.88 -1.48
N LEU A 107 -24.82 15.36 -1.91
CA LEU A 107 -23.53 15.87 -1.47
C LEU A 107 -23.23 17.27 -2.04
N PRO A 108 -22.51 18.13 -1.28
CA PRO A 108 -22.19 19.49 -1.71
C PRO A 108 -21.26 19.58 -2.92
N ILE A 109 -20.52 18.53 -3.22
CA ILE A 109 -19.65 18.39 -4.40
C ILE A 109 -19.92 17.06 -5.10
N SER A 110 -19.64 17.03 -6.42
CA SER A 110 -19.78 15.78 -7.17
C SER A 110 -18.82 14.72 -6.67
N TYR A 111 -19.36 13.56 -6.32
CA TYR A 111 -18.58 12.40 -5.86
C TYR A 111 -18.85 11.19 -6.76
N ARG A 112 -17.80 10.43 -7.07
CA ARG A 112 -17.92 9.14 -7.77
C ARG A 112 -17.00 8.09 -7.13
N ALA A 113 -17.57 6.89 -6.96
CA ALA A 113 -16.84 5.70 -6.51
C ALA A 113 -16.90 4.62 -7.60
N VAL A 114 -15.80 3.90 -7.75
CA VAL A 114 -15.70 2.80 -8.73
C VAL A 114 -15.63 1.47 -8.01
N ALA A 115 -16.46 0.52 -8.45
CA ALA A 115 -16.40 -0.90 -8.11
C ALA A 115 -16.30 -1.73 -9.41
N ALA A 116 -16.02 -3.02 -9.28
CA ALA A 116 -15.97 -3.93 -10.42
C ALA A 116 -17.06 -5.00 -10.31
N ASP A 117 -17.72 -5.28 -11.44
CA ASP A 117 -18.62 -6.42 -11.57
C ASP A 117 -17.81 -7.70 -11.72
N LEU A 118 -17.92 -8.61 -10.74
CA LEU A 118 -17.15 -9.85 -10.69
C LEU A 118 -17.36 -10.77 -11.89
N TYR A 119 -18.53 -10.72 -12.52
CA TYR A 119 -18.88 -11.64 -13.61
C TYR A 119 -18.53 -11.10 -14.99
N THR A 120 -18.64 -9.77 -15.17
CA THR A 120 -18.44 -9.15 -16.49
C THR A 120 -17.11 -8.43 -16.61
N GLY A 121 -16.43 -8.17 -15.48
CA GLY A 121 -15.20 -7.36 -15.45
C GLY A 121 -15.43 -5.89 -15.82
N LYS A 122 -16.68 -5.41 -15.81
CA LYS A 122 -17.02 -4.01 -16.12
C LYS A 122 -16.92 -3.15 -14.86
N GLU A 123 -16.59 -1.90 -15.08
CA GLU A 123 -16.71 -0.87 -14.06
C GLU A 123 -18.18 -0.65 -13.67
N VAL A 124 -18.40 -0.46 -12.37
CA VAL A 124 -19.68 0.02 -11.82
C VAL A 124 -19.38 1.32 -11.09
N VAL A 125 -19.85 2.42 -11.67
CA VAL A 125 -19.64 3.76 -11.13
C VAL A 125 -20.85 4.18 -10.32
N PHE A 126 -20.62 4.54 -9.08
CA PHE A 126 -21.63 5.08 -8.18
C PHE A 126 -21.55 6.61 -8.19
N ASP A 127 -22.57 7.26 -8.70
CA ASP A 127 -22.78 8.71 -8.69
C ASP A 127 -24.14 9.12 -8.06
N SER A 128 -24.85 8.13 -7.54
CA SER A 128 -26.14 8.27 -6.87
C SER A 128 -26.38 7.12 -5.89
N GLY A 129 -27.38 7.28 -5.03
CA GLY A 129 -27.73 6.30 -4.00
C GLY A 129 -26.94 6.50 -2.70
N LYS A 130 -26.95 5.50 -1.81
CA LYS A 130 -26.35 5.62 -0.49
C LYS A 130 -24.82 5.62 -0.53
N LEU A 131 -24.21 6.62 0.10
CA LEU A 131 -22.78 6.83 0.18
C LEU A 131 -22.03 5.57 0.67
N PHE A 132 -22.43 5.00 1.78
CA PHE A 132 -21.76 3.81 2.30
C PHE A 132 -22.03 2.53 1.51
N THR A 133 -23.06 2.48 0.69
CA THR A 133 -23.24 1.38 -0.28
C THR A 133 -22.17 1.45 -1.36
N ALA A 134 -21.93 2.63 -1.90
CA ALA A 134 -20.89 2.86 -2.89
C ALA A 134 -19.48 2.58 -2.33
N ILE A 135 -19.17 3.16 -1.16
CA ILE A 135 -17.89 2.94 -0.48
C ILE A 135 -17.69 1.44 -0.21
N ARG A 136 -18.69 0.76 0.38
CA ARG A 136 -18.60 -0.66 0.73
C ARG A 136 -18.37 -1.55 -0.50
N ALA A 137 -19.00 -1.24 -1.63
CA ALA A 137 -18.77 -1.94 -2.89
C ALA A 137 -17.32 -1.71 -3.38
N SER A 138 -16.89 -0.44 -3.38
CA SER A 138 -15.58 -0.03 -3.88
C SER A 138 -14.40 -0.59 -3.08
N ILE A 139 -14.54 -0.79 -1.75
CA ILE A 139 -13.48 -1.34 -0.87
C ILE A 139 -13.53 -2.87 -0.74
N SER A 140 -14.32 -3.58 -1.54
CA SER A 140 -14.50 -5.03 -1.44
C SER A 140 -13.31 -5.81 -2.02
N ILE A 141 -12.12 -5.60 -1.44
CA ILE A 141 -10.87 -6.26 -1.85
C ILE A 141 -11.03 -7.78 -1.69
N PRO A 142 -10.88 -8.58 -2.75
CA PRO A 142 -10.85 -10.03 -2.64
C PRO A 142 -9.76 -10.46 -1.64
N SER A 143 -10.04 -11.44 -0.83
CA SER A 143 -9.25 -11.92 0.31
C SER A 143 -9.40 -11.12 1.63
N LEU A 144 -9.74 -9.84 1.59
CA LEU A 144 -9.94 -9.03 2.79
C LEU A 144 -11.42 -8.86 3.13
N PHE A 145 -12.22 -8.34 2.19
CA PHE A 145 -13.65 -8.09 2.40
C PHE A 145 -14.53 -8.99 1.54
N ARG A 146 -15.69 -9.35 2.07
CA ARG A 146 -16.69 -10.09 1.28
C ARG A 146 -17.18 -9.24 0.11
N PRO A 147 -17.31 -9.83 -1.09
CA PRO A 147 -17.99 -9.19 -2.21
C PRO A 147 -19.41 -8.73 -1.86
N VAL A 148 -19.86 -7.67 -2.47
CA VAL A 148 -21.18 -7.08 -2.23
C VAL A 148 -22.16 -7.55 -3.31
N LYS A 149 -23.29 -8.15 -2.90
CA LYS A 149 -24.39 -8.43 -3.83
C LYS A 149 -25.12 -7.12 -4.15
N TYR A 150 -25.22 -6.81 -5.44
CA TYR A 150 -25.87 -5.60 -5.93
C TYR A 150 -26.84 -5.94 -7.07
N GLY A 151 -28.12 -5.97 -6.78
CA GLY A 151 -29.15 -6.45 -7.74
C GLY A 151 -28.86 -7.90 -8.15
N VAL A 152 -28.62 -8.10 -9.45
CA VAL A 152 -28.35 -9.43 -10.04
C VAL A 152 -26.86 -9.78 -10.11
N THR A 153 -25.98 -8.83 -9.75
CA THR A 153 -24.52 -9.01 -9.84
C THR A 153 -23.84 -9.04 -8.47
N THR A 154 -22.55 -9.26 -8.47
CA THR A 154 -21.69 -9.25 -7.30
C THR A 154 -20.53 -8.30 -7.57
N LEU A 155 -20.32 -7.34 -6.67
CA LEU A 155 -19.31 -6.31 -6.80
C LEU A 155 -18.10 -6.65 -5.93
N ILE A 156 -16.94 -6.35 -6.48
CA ILE A 156 -15.64 -6.39 -5.82
C ILE A 156 -14.97 -5.02 -5.95
N ASP A 157 -13.80 -4.87 -5.32
CA ASP A 157 -13.00 -3.65 -5.37
C ASP A 157 -12.76 -3.17 -6.80
N GLY A 158 -12.92 -1.86 -7.00
CA GLY A 158 -12.79 -1.24 -8.31
C GLY A 158 -11.35 -1.21 -8.84
N GLY A 159 -10.34 -1.36 -7.97
CA GLY A 159 -8.93 -1.37 -8.35
C GLY A 159 -8.59 -2.44 -9.38
N VAL A 160 -9.36 -3.53 -9.42
CA VAL A 160 -9.19 -4.61 -10.41
C VAL A 160 -9.38 -4.12 -11.85
N VAL A 161 -10.22 -3.10 -12.07
CA VAL A 161 -10.58 -2.62 -13.42
C VAL A 161 -10.17 -1.17 -13.67
N ASN A 162 -10.23 -0.31 -12.64
CA ASN A 162 -9.86 1.10 -12.72
C ASN A 162 -9.30 1.59 -11.40
N CYS A 163 -8.00 1.49 -11.27
CA CYS A 163 -7.27 1.83 -10.05
C CYS A 163 -7.31 3.34 -9.76
N ILE A 164 -7.25 4.19 -10.79
CA ILE A 164 -7.26 5.65 -10.70
C ILE A 164 -8.31 6.22 -11.65
N PRO A 165 -9.53 6.55 -11.18
CA PRO A 165 -10.69 6.81 -12.04
C PRO A 165 -10.69 8.23 -12.65
N LEU A 166 -9.63 8.55 -13.42
CA LEU A 166 -9.45 9.84 -14.10
C LEU A 166 -10.56 10.15 -15.12
N ASN A 167 -11.12 9.10 -15.73
CA ASN A 167 -12.23 9.18 -16.69
C ASN A 167 -13.58 9.45 -16.03
N HIS A 168 -13.68 9.36 -14.71
CA HIS A 168 -14.96 9.49 -14.01
C HIS A 168 -15.10 10.76 -13.19
N VAL A 169 -14.01 11.50 -12.91
CA VAL A 169 -14.15 12.77 -12.19
C VAL A 169 -14.88 13.80 -13.06
N GLN A 170 -15.87 14.45 -12.50
CA GLN A 170 -16.57 15.53 -13.19
C GLN A 170 -15.69 16.79 -13.15
N ARG A 171 -15.42 17.39 -14.31
CA ARG A 171 -14.63 18.62 -14.38
C ARG A 171 -15.11 19.54 -15.49
N THR A 172 -14.91 20.83 -15.29
CA THR A 172 -15.01 21.86 -16.35
C THR A 172 -13.62 22.10 -16.93
N GLU A 173 -13.53 22.85 -18.04
CA GLU A 173 -12.27 23.22 -18.69
C GLU A 173 -11.36 24.08 -17.77
N ASP A 174 -11.97 24.81 -16.83
CA ASP A 174 -11.26 25.70 -15.90
C ASP A 174 -10.77 24.98 -14.63
N ASP A 175 -11.16 23.72 -14.39
CA ASP A 175 -10.76 22.93 -13.24
C ASP A 175 -9.39 22.28 -13.47
N LEU A 176 -8.50 22.37 -12.48
CA LEU A 176 -7.28 21.57 -12.45
C LEU A 176 -7.62 20.11 -12.20
N LEU A 177 -7.10 19.23 -13.05
CA LEU A 177 -7.13 17.81 -12.78
C LEU A 177 -5.95 17.44 -11.87
N VAL A 178 -6.25 17.16 -10.61
CA VAL A 178 -5.25 16.73 -9.64
C VAL A 178 -5.44 15.24 -9.37
N ALA A 179 -4.40 14.46 -9.51
CA ALA A 179 -4.42 13.01 -9.27
C ALA A 179 -3.40 12.62 -8.21
N PHE A 180 -3.81 11.73 -7.30
CA PHE A 180 -2.90 11.12 -6.34
C PHE A 180 -2.89 9.60 -6.56
N ASP A 181 -1.75 9.11 -7.00
CA ASP A 181 -1.45 7.70 -7.18
C ASP A 181 -0.56 7.19 -6.04
N VAL A 182 -1.04 6.19 -5.31
CA VAL A 182 -0.27 5.53 -4.24
C VAL A 182 0.22 4.13 -4.65
N ASN A 183 0.24 3.86 -5.95
CA ASN A 183 0.69 2.58 -6.52
C ASN A 183 1.90 2.76 -7.46
N ASP A 184 2.67 3.83 -7.25
CA ASP A 184 3.86 4.07 -8.07
C ASP A 184 4.93 2.99 -7.81
N VAL A 185 5.63 2.60 -8.86
CA VAL A 185 6.74 1.65 -8.78
C VAL A 185 8.03 2.39 -9.08
N ASN A 186 8.85 2.60 -8.07
CA ASN A 186 10.18 3.15 -8.25
C ASN A 186 11.14 2.07 -8.77
N VAL A 187 11.14 1.86 -10.08
CA VAL A 187 11.96 0.83 -10.73
C VAL A 187 13.45 1.02 -10.45
N GLU A 188 13.92 2.26 -10.34
CA GLU A 188 15.34 2.54 -10.08
C GLU A 188 15.73 2.11 -8.66
N GLU A 189 14.89 2.38 -7.67
CA GLU A 189 15.12 1.97 -6.29
C GLU A 189 15.05 0.45 -6.13
N ILE A 190 14.03 -0.18 -6.73
CA ILE A 190 13.91 -1.64 -6.74
C ILE A 190 15.14 -2.29 -7.37
N ASN A 191 15.60 -1.80 -8.52
CA ASN A 191 16.81 -2.31 -9.16
C ASN A 191 18.03 -2.12 -8.28
N ARG A 192 18.15 -1.01 -7.55
CA ARG A 192 19.25 -0.79 -6.60
C ARG A 192 19.24 -1.82 -5.48
N ILE A 193 18.06 -2.06 -4.87
CA ILE A 193 17.89 -3.07 -3.82
C ILE A 193 18.24 -4.46 -4.35
N LEU A 194 17.71 -4.85 -5.50
CA LEU A 194 17.99 -6.16 -6.12
C LEU A 194 19.48 -6.37 -6.41
N ILE A 195 20.19 -5.32 -6.86
CA ILE A 195 21.63 -5.39 -7.10
C ILE A 195 22.37 -5.58 -5.75
N GLN A 196 22.01 -4.81 -4.72
CA GLN A 196 22.63 -4.94 -3.40
C GLN A 196 22.39 -6.32 -2.79
N GLU A 197 21.19 -6.88 -2.88
CA GLU A 197 20.89 -8.23 -2.44
C GLU A 197 21.68 -9.29 -3.23
N HIS A 198 21.78 -9.13 -4.53
CA HIS A 198 22.58 -10.04 -5.36
C HIS A 198 24.05 -10.00 -4.96
N GLU A 199 24.63 -8.82 -4.75
CA GLU A 199 26.00 -8.67 -4.27
C GLU A 199 26.20 -9.28 -2.88
N ALA A 200 25.24 -9.08 -1.97
CA ALA A 200 25.28 -9.68 -0.65
C ALA A 200 25.25 -11.22 -0.72
N ARG A 201 24.39 -11.80 -1.58
CA ARG A 201 24.36 -13.26 -1.81
C ARG A 201 25.69 -13.78 -2.37
N LEU A 202 26.33 -13.07 -3.30
CA LEU A 202 27.63 -13.47 -3.84
C LEU A 202 28.76 -13.43 -2.80
N ILE A 203 28.70 -12.48 -1.86
CA ILE A 203 29.63 -12.41 -0.72
C ILE A 203 29.40 -13.60 0.20
N ASP A 204 28.15 -13.94 0.45
CA ASP A 204 27.72 -15.06 1.27
C ASP A 204 28.20 -16.40 0.70
N GLU A 205 27.91 -16.67 -0.57
CA GLU A 205 28.36 -17.89 -1.23
C GLU A 205 29.89 -18.06 -1.16
N ARG A 206 30.64 -16.95 -1.34
CA ARG A 206 32.10 -16.99 -1.21
C ARG A 206 32.54 -17.31 0.23
N PHE A 207 31.90 -16.68 1.21
CA PHE A 207 32.17 -16.95 2.63
C PHE A 207 31.92 -18.41 2.99
N HIS A 208 30.80 -18.98 2.54
CA HIS A 208 30.50 -20.40 2.74
C HIS A 208 31.50 -21.31 2.08
N GLN A 209 31.92 -21.03 0.84
CA GLN A 209 32.94 -21.81 0.15
C GLN A 209 34.30 -21.77 0.86
N GLU A 210 34.70 -20.60 1.33
CA GLU A 210 35.94 -20.44 2.10
C GLU A 210 35.91 -21.21 3.44
N LYS A 211 34.77 -21.10 4.18
CA LYS A 211 34.59 -21.83 5.44
C LYS A 211 34.49 -23.34 5.25
N GLU A 212 33.89 -23.80 4.19
CA GLU A 212 33.84 -25.23 3.84
C GLU A 212 35.26 -25.76 3.48
N ALA A 213 36.05 -24.95 2.79
CA ALA A 213 37.43 -25.28 2.46
C ALA A 213 38.29 -25.35 3.74
N GLU A 214 38.21 -24.38 4.66
CA GLU A 214 38.87 -24.39 5.95
C GLU A 214 38.50 -25.63 6.78
N TRP A 215 37.23 -26.01 6.78
CA TRP A 215 36.75 -27.20 7.46
C TRP A 215 37.34 -28.50 6.89
N LYS A 216 37.39 -28.60 5.55
CA LYS A 216 37.98 -29.75 4.86
C LYS A 216 39.49 -29.88 5.16
N GLU A 217 40.21 -28.77 5.11
CA GLU A 217 41.65 -28.74 5.43
C GLU A 217 41.89 -29.18 6.88
N MET A 218 41.09 -28.66 7.83
CA MET A 218 41.18 -29.02 9.25
C MET A 218 40.91 -30.51 9.52
N ILE A 219 39.96 -31.13 8.75
CA ILE A 219 39.71 -32.57 8.83
C ILE A 219 40.86 -33.38 8.24
N GLU A 220 41.48 -32.93 7.16
CA GLU A 220 42.66 -33.60 6.56
C GLU A 220 43.88 -33.51 7.48
N ASP A 221 44.14 -32.35 8.08
CA ASP A 221 45.18 -32.19 9.08
C ASP A 221 44.98 -33.11 10.29
N PHE A 222 43.70 -33.24 10.75
CA PHE A 222 43.36 -34.16 11.83
C PHE A 222 43.65 -35.62 11.47
N LYS A 223 43.45 -36.01 10.20
CA LYS A 223 43.71 -37.37 9.71
C LYS A 223 45.22 -37.60 9.50
N ALA A 224 45.94 -36.59 9.05
CA ALA A 224 47.36 -36.71 8.68
C ALA A 224 48.29 -36.72 9.92
N ASP A 225 47.90 -36.09 11.03
CA ASP A 225 48.72 -35.98 12.23
C ASP A 225 48.63 -37.25 13.09
N THR A 226 49.52 -38.21 12.82
CA THR A 226 49.60 -39.48 13.52
C THR A 226 50.43 -39.43 14.80
N ASP A 227 51.22 -38.37 15.02
CA ASP A 227 52.17 -38.31 16.13
C ASP A 227 51.63 -37.61 17.42
N MET A 228 50.49 -36.92 17.32
CA MET A 228 49.83 -36.30 18.47
C MET A 228 48.86 -37.23 19.18
N SER A 229 48.77 -37.16 20.51
CA SER A 229 47.76 -37.91 21.26
C SER A 229 46.35 -37.49 20.82
N LEU A 230 45.44 -38.44 20.75
CA LEU A 230 44.03 -38.24 20.33
C LEU A 230 43.34 -37.08 21.06
N ILE A 231 43.67 -36.90 22.36
CA ILE A 231 43.12 -35.82 23.19
C ILE A 231 43.62 -34.43 22.76
N LYS A 232 44.88 -34.31 22.34
CA LYS A 232 45.41 -33.03 21.83
C LYS A 232 44.86 -32.68 20.47
N ARG A 233 44.68 -33.66 19.59
CA ARG A 233 44.02 -33.51 18.27
C ARG A 233 42.58 -33.04 18.43
N LEU A 234 41.80 -33.69 19.32
CA LEU A 234 40.41 -33.31 19.60
C LEU A 234 40.30 -31.91 20.21
N LYS A 235 41.24 -31.49 21.06
CA LYS A 235 41.28 -30.11 21.59
C LYS A 235 41.61 -29.06 20.51
N HIS A 236 42.52 -29.37 19.61
CA HIS A 236 42.95 -28.45 18.56
C HIS A 236 41.84 -28.23 17.51
N VAL A 237 41.24 -29.33 17.03
CA VAL A 237 40.11 -29.28 16.12
C VAL A 237 38.84 -28.76 16.80
N GLY A 238 38.64 -29.10 18.09
CA GLY A 238 37.46 -28.70 18.84
C GLY A 238 37.36 -27.17 19.06
N SER A 239 38.49 -26.51 19.36
CA SER A 239 38.49 -25.06 19.52
C SER A 239 38.26 -24.32 18.17
N ARG A 240 38.97 -24.73 17.14
CA ARG A 240 38.89 -24.15 15.79
C ARG A 240 37.55 -24.48 15.09
N GLY A 241 37.07 -25.73 15.26
CA GLY A 241 35.77 -26.15 14.75
C GLY A 241 34.61 -25.47 15.44
N MET A 242 34.69 -25.18 16.74
CA MET A 242 33.70 -24.40 17.47
C MET A 242 33.67 -22.92 17.03
N GLU A 243 34.82 -22.37 16.65
CA GLU A 243 34.91 -21.01 16.13
C GLU A 243 34.22 -20.91 14.72
N VAL A 244 34.56 -21.82 13.84
CA VAL A 244 33.92 -21.94 12.50
C VAL A 244 32.44 -22.19 12.60
N LEU A 245 31.97 -23.11 13.47
CA LEU A 245 30.56 -23.36 13.72
C LEU A 245 29.84 -22.14 14.29
N LYS A 246 30.52 -21.39 15.18
CA LYS A 246 29.95 -20.18 15.76
C LYS A 246 29.78 -19.07 14.72
N ASP A 247 30.73 -18.93 13.81
CA ASP A 247 30.65 -17.99 12.69
C ASP A 247 29.53 -18.35 11.73
N VAL A 248 29.39 -19.64 11.36
CA VAL A 248 28.28 -20.14 10.52
C VAL A 248 26.92 -19.95 11.21
N PHE A 249 26.83 -20.21 12.53
CA PHE A 249 25.58 -20.07 13.29
C PHE A 249 25.16 -18.60 13.47
N ASN A 250 26.10 -17.72 13.76
CA ASN A 250 25.85 -16.29 13.88
C ASN A 250 25.45 -15.69 12.54
N TYR A 251 26.03 -16.18 11.46
CA TYR A 251 25.72 -15.77 10.11
C TYR A 251 24.30 -16.19 9.69
N GLN A 252 23.91 -17.46 9.86
CA GLN A 252 22.55 -17.92 9.59
C GLN A 252 21.49 -17.17 10.40
N ARG A 253 21.83 -16.72 11.62
CA ARG A 253 20.91 -15.96 12.47
C ARG A 253 20.74 -14.52 11.98
N ALA A 254 21.77 -13.89 11.46
CA ALA A 254 21.71 -12.55 10.89
C ALA A 254 20.93 -12.50 9.58
N PHE A 255 20.95 -13.58 8.78
CA PHE A 255 20.22 -13.65 7.50
C PHE A 255 18.72 -14.01 7.63
N ASN A 256 18.31 -14.60 8.76
CA ASN A 256 16.91 -14.94 9.01
C ASN A 256 16.09 -13.78 9.59
N GLU A 257 16.67 -12.63 9.87
CA GLU A 257 16.00 -11.48 10.51
C GLU A 257 15.88 -10.22 9.65
N GLU A 258 16.38 -10.18 8.40
CA GLU A 258 16.26 -8.99 7.55
C GLU A 258 15.60 -9.31 6.20
N ASP A 259 14.51 -8.58 5.95
CA ASP A 259 13.82 -8.25 4.70
C ASP A 259 14.40 -8.85 3.41
N SER A 260 14.18 -10.13 3.19
CA SER A 260 14.37 -10.68 1.86
C SER A 260 13.13 -10.37 1.02
N LEU A 261 13.31 -9.82 -0.17
CA LEU A 261 12.29 -9.77 -1.23
C LEU A 261 11.90 -11.21 -1.71
N ASP A 262 12.10 -12.22 -0.87
CA ASP A 262 11.73 -13.59 -1.17
C ASP A 262 10.23 -13.80 -0.95
N TYR A 263 9.44 -13.37 -1.94
CA TYR A 263 8.00 -13.63 -2.03
C TYR A 263 7.68 -15.12 -2.29
N GLY A 264 8.70 -15.99 -2.34
CA GLY A 264 8.53 -17.39 -2.73
C GLY A 264 7.78 -18.25 -1.71
N ASP A 265 7.82 -17.90 -0.43
CA ASP A 265 7.31 -18.72 0.65
C ASP A 265 5.92 -18.28 1.16
N ASN A 266 5.44 -17.08 0.82
CA ASN A 266 4.13 -16.58 1.26
C ASN A 266 3.20 -16.31 0.07
N TYR A 267 2.23 -17.21 -0.11
CA TYR A 267 1.23 -17.12 -1.17
C TYR A 267 0.41 -15.80 -1.14
N TYR A 268 0.14 -15.27 0.05
CA TYR A 268 -0.62 -14.03 0.19
C TYR A 268 0.18 -12.82 -0.25
N ASP A 269 1.45 -12.73 0.11
CA ASP A 269 2.34 -11.64 -0.28
C ASP A 269 2.55 -11.63 -1.80
N LEU A 270 2.72 -12.82 -2.41
CA LEU A 270 2.79 -12.95 -3.86
C LEU A 270 1.51 -12.48 -4.55
N LEU A 271 0.35 -12.81 -4.02
CA LEU A 271 -0.93 -12.32 -4.55
C LEU A 271 -1.05 -10.82 -4.41
N GLU A 272 -0.74 -10.25 -3.25
CA GLU A 272 -0.79 -8.82 -3.01
C GLU A 272 0.15 -8.07 -3.95
N ARG A 273 1.37 -8.56 -4.10
CA ARG A 273 2.34 -8.01 -5.06
C ARG A 273 1.83 -8.06 -6.49
N THR A 274 1.22 -9.18 -6.88
CA THR A 274 0.63 -9.34 -8.22
C THR A 274 -0.49 -8.32 -8.46
N PHE A 275 -1.40 -8.13 -7.50
CA PHE A 275 -2.44 -7.11 -7.58
C PHE A 275 -1.85 -5.69 -7.66
N SER A 276 -0.83 -5.40 -6.87
CA SER A 276 -0.16 -4.09 -6.88
C SER A 276 0.47 -3.79 -8.24
N LEU A 277 1.12 -4.77 -8.87
CA LEU A 277 1.68 -4.63 -10.21
C LEU A 277 0.59 -4.43 -11.28
N MET A 278 -0.53 -5.15 -11.18
CA MET A 278 -1.68 -4.95 -12.08
C MET A 278 -2.28 -3.55 -11.92
N ASN A 279 -2.42 -3.08 -10.68
CA ASN A 279 -2.90 -1.73 -10.37
C ASN A 279 -1.96 -0.67 -10.92
N HIS A 280 -0.66 -0.84 -10.75
CA HIS A 280 0.35 0.06 -11.32
C HIS A 280 0.24 0.13 -12.86
N GLN A 281 0.17 -1.02 -13.55
CA GLN A 281 0.03 -1.03 -15.01
C GLN A 281 -1.28 -0.39 -15.48
N ASN A 282 -2.37 -0.62 -14.78
CA ASN A 282 -3.65 0.04 -15.05
C ASN A 282 -3.54 1.55 -14.87
N THR A 283 -2.95 2.00 -13.76
CA THR A 283 -2.70 3.43 -13.48
C THR A 283 -1.87 4.08 -14.58
N GLU A 284 -0.76 3.47 -14.99
CA GLU A 284 0.09 4.00 -16.06
C GLU A 284 -0.66 4.15 -17.39
N LEU A 285 -1.56 3.23 -17.72
CA LEU A 285 -2.41 3.34 -18.91
C LEU A 285 -3.40 4.49 -18.77
N MET A 286 -4.04 4.66 -17.61
CA MET A 286 -4.97 5.75 -17.37
C MET A 286 -4.27 7.12 -17.40
N LEU A 287 -3.07 7.23 -16.82
CA LEU A 287 -2.26 8.46 -16.85
C LEU A 287 -1.82 8.85 -18.26
N LYS A 288 -1.60 7.89 -19.17
CA LYS A 288 -1.31 8.18 -20.59
C LYS A 288 -2.54 8.70 -21.34
N LEU A 289 -3.74 8.23 -20.97
CA LEU A 289 -4.99 8.65 -21.61
C LEU A 289 -5.52 9.98 -21.05
N TYR A 290 -5.37 10.19 -19.75
CA TYR A 290 -5.93 11.32 -19.02
C TYR A 290 -4.81 12.00 -18.22
N GLN A 291 -4.06 12.86 -18.88
CA GLN A 291 -2.92 13.55 -18.25
C GLN A 291 -3.42 14.55 -17.19
N PRO A 292 -3.13 14.34 -15.89
CA PRO A 292 -3.48 15.33 -14.88
C PRO A 292 -2.56 16.55 -14.94
N ASP A 293 -3.10 17.70 -14.53
CA ASP A 293 -2.32 18.96 -14.41
C ASP A 293 -1.32 18.85 -13.23
N VAL A 294 -1.74 18.17 -12.16
CA VAL A 294 -0.88 17.87 -10.99
C VAL A 294 -0.98 16.37 -10.69
N LEU A 295 0.15 15.70 -10.72
CA LEU A 295 0.26 14.28 -10.34
C LEU A 295 1.12 14.14 -9.10
N VAL A 296 0.53 13.57 -8.05
CA VAL A 296 1.24 13.14 -6.84
C VAL A 296 1.45 11.65 -6.90
N LYS A 297 2.67 11.19 -6.66
CA LYS A 297 3.02 9.77 -6.65
C LYS A 297 3.59 9.37 -5.30
N MET A 298 3.16 8.21 -4.80
CA MET A 298 3.69 7.57 -3.61
C MET A 298 4.01 6.11 -3.93
N PRO A 299 5.21 5.62 -3.58
CA PRO A 299 5.60 4.25 -3.86
C PRO A 299 4.67 3.24 -3.18
N PHE A 300 4.30 2.17 -3.90
CA PHE A 300 3.37 1.15 -3.40
C PHE A 300 3.96 0.30 -2.29
N ASP A 301 5.27 0.21 -2.19
CA ASP A 301 6.03 -0.53 -1.18
C ASP A 301 6.25 0.25 0.14
N SER A 302 5.78 1.51 0.22
CA SER A 302 5.99 2.36 1.41
C SER A 302 5.16 1.93 2.62
N TYR A 303 3.92 1.50 2.46
CA TYR A 303 2.96 1.13 3.53
C TYR A 303 1.97 0.11 2.97
N GLY A 304 2.40 -1.14 2.85
CA GLY A 304 1.60 -2.22 2.24
C GLY A 304 0.91 -3.13 3.25
N ASP A 305 1.46 -3.25 4.44
CA ASP A 305 1.06 -4.26 5.41
C ASP A 305 -0.24 -3.93 6.14
N MET A 306 -0.90 -4.97 6.63
CA MET A 306 -2.08 -4.82 7.50
C MET A 306 -1.78 -3.99 8.76
N ALA A 307 -0.55 -4.05 9.28
CA ALA A 307 -0.11 -3.25 10.42
C ALA A 307 -0.06 -1.75 10.12
N ASP A 308 0.07 -1.36 8.85
CA ASP A 308 0.16 0.03 8.43
C ASP A 308 -1.17 0.79 8.55
N TYR A 309 -2.30 0.07 8.67
CA TYR A 309 -3.55 0.73 9.03
C TYR A 309 -3.48 1.48 10.36
N ALA A 310 -2.59 1.07 11.28
CA ALA A 310 -2.35 1.78 12.54
C ALA A 310 -1.48 3.04 12.38
N LYS A 311 -0.87 3.26 11.22
CA LYS A 311 0.01 4.40 10.92
C LYS A 311 -0.73 5.54 10.20
N ALA A 312 -2.05 5.63 10.34
CA ALA A 312 -2.88 6.59 9.58
C ALA A 312 -2.39 8.03 9.69
N ARG A 313 -1.93 8.47 10.87
CA ARG A 313 -1.37 9.83 11.08
C ARG A 313 -0.08 10.02 10.28
N GLU A 314 0.87 9.11 10.41
CA GLU A 314 2.15 9.16 9.70
C GLU A 314 1.96 9.20 8.19
N ILE A 315 1.08 8.33 7.67
CA ILE A 315 0.78 8.25 6.23
C ILE A 315 0.11 9.54 5.74
N SER A 316 -0.79 10.12 6.54
CA SER A 316 -1.42 11.40 6.24
C SER A 316 -0.40 12.54 6.16
N ASP A 317 0.57 12.60 7.08
CA ASP A 317 1.64 13.60 7.07
C ASP A 317 2.52 13.48 5.82
N VAL A 318 2.79 12.24 5.38
CA VAL A 318 3.49 12.00 4.09
C VAL A 318 2.66 12.54 2.92
N GLY A 319 1.35 12.27 2.89
CA GLY A 319 0.46 12.78 1.86
C GLY A 319 0.41 14.30 1.80
N TYR A 320 0.38 14.96 2.96
CA TYR A 320 0.43 16.43 3.07
C TYR A 320 1.72 16.98 2.43
N ARG A 321 2.87 16.39 2.76
CA ARG A 321 4.16 16.80 2.22
C ARG A 321 4.24 16.59 0.70
N LEU A 322 3.87 15.42 0.23
CA LEU A 322 3.93 15.07 -1.21
C LEU A 322 3.03 15.98 -2.06
N MET A 323 1.83 16.31 -1.56
CA MET A 323 0.93 17.22 -2.25
C MET A 323 1.54 18.63 -2.32
N ASN A 324 2.10 19.16 -1.23
CA ASN A 324 2.76 20.47 -1.23
C ASN A 324 3.92 20.51 -2.24
N GLU A 325 4.78 19.49 -2.26
CA GLU A 325 5.88 19.38 -3.21
C GLU A 325 5.40 19.37 -4.67
N ALA A 326 4.27 18.69 -4.94
CA ALA A 326 3.70 18.66 -6.29
C ALA A 326 3.10 19.97 -6.69
N LEU A 327 2.44 20.68 -5.76
CA LEU A 327 1.87 22.01 -5.99
C LEU A 327 2.97 23.05 -6.18
N ASP A 328 4.08 22.98 -5.44
CA ASP A 328 5.24 23.87 -5.64
C ASP A 328 5.78 23.73 -7.06
N ARG A 329 6.05 22.49 -7.50
CA ARG A 329 6.49 22.23 -8.88
C ARG A 329 5.51 22.77 -9.94
N TYR A 330 4.22 22.61 -9.70
CA TYR A 330 3.19 23.09 -10.61
C TYR A 330 3.16 24.62 -10.66
N GLU A 331 3.22 25.30 -9.51
CA GLU A 331 3.18 26.76 -9.40
C GLU A 331 4.47 27.41 -9.96
N GLU A 332 5.63 26.79 -9.79
CA GLU A 332 6.91 27.24 -10.36
C GLU A 332 6.98 27.10 -11.89
N SER A 333 6.22 26.16 -12.47
CA SER A 333 6.19 25.93 -13.91
C SER A 333 5.31 26.91 -14.69
N ARG A 334 4.59 27.81 -14.01
CA ARG A 334 3.65 28.83 -14.56
C ARG A 334 4.22 30.21 -14.51
#